data_6a56ca84884fd32b1c75cacb08d305f6
#
_entry.id   6a56ca84884fd32b1c75cacb08d305f6
#
_cell.length_a   1.000
_cell.length_b   1.000
_cell.length_c   1.000
_cell.angle_alpha   90.00
_cell.angle_beta   90.00
_cell.angle_gamma   90.00
#
_symmetry.space_group_name_H-M   'P 1'
#
loop_
_entity.id
_entity.type
_entity.pdbx_description
1 polymer ?
#
loop_
_entity_poly.entity_id
_entity_poly.type
_entity_poly.pdbx_seq_one_letter_code
_entity_poly.pdbx_strand_id
1 'polypeptide(L)'
;LLCAHLDTMPPGVGIQPVLANGDIRSSGDTILAADDKAGIAALMEAVTMLVESGTAHRPVEILLTLCEEVGMLGAKFAVYEKIYSKEAVVLDFDAVGTIVNRSPAFMRLYFEIHGKSAHAGLAPDAGINSLKAAAAAVAAIDCGFVGAQSVQNIANFRAPGLTNAVCSYAAFDAEIRSYEESVLQQLMADMQAEVARACEKAGATYELRTERVSDALYVPEDHPLICALCRAMEACGVTPSIERTFGGCDATWLAANQIAAINIGVGMILMRLLCA
;
A
#
# COMPACT_ATOMS: atom_id res chain seq x y z
N LEU A 1 8.06 -10.21 17.99
CA LEU A 1 6.90 -10.59 17.20
C LEU A 1 7.35 -10.98 15.79
N LEU A 2 6.81 -12.06 15.23
CA LEU A 2 6.89 -12.43 13.82
C LEU A 2 5.52 -12.23 13.20
N CYS A 3 5.45 -11.58 12.03
CA CYS A 3 4.19 -11.25 11.37
C CYS A 3 4.21 -11.67 9.90
N ALA A 4 3.09 -12.18 9.42
CA ALA A 4 2.83 -12.54 8.03
C ALA A 4 1.32 -12.44 7.77
N HIS A 5 0.88 -12.28 6.51
CA HIS A 5 -0.55 -12.24 6.21
C HIS A 5 -1.07 -13.51 5.52
N LEU A 6 -2.35 -13.81 5.72
CA LEU A 6 -2.99 -15.05 5.25
C LEU A 6 -3.73 -14.88 3.93
N ASP A 7 -4.19 -13.67 3.61
CA ASP A 7 -4.90 -13.36 2.36
C ASP A 7 -3.94 -13.23 1.18
N THR A 8 -4.48 -13.08 -0.01
CA THR A 8 -3.74 -12.91 -1.25
C THR A 8 -4.64 -12.26 -2.31
N MET A 9 -4.02 -11.64 -3.30
CA MET A 9 -4.71 -11.03 -4.44
C MET A 9 -5.37 -12.07 -5.36
N PRO A 10 -6.46 -11.71 -6.06
CA PRO A 10 -7.01 -12.54 -7.15
C PRO A 10 -6.13 -12.46 -8.41
N PRO A 11 -6.18 -13.47 -9.31
CA PRO A 11 -6.95 -14.71 -9.21
C PRO A 11 -6.21 -15.82 -8.46
N GLY A 12 -6.77 -16.29 -7.33
CA GLY A 12 -6.15 -17.29 -6.45
C GLY A 12 -7.01 -18.54 -6.20
N VAL A 13 -8.07 -18.77 -6.98
CA VAL A 13 -8.93 -19.93 -6.78
C VAL A 13 -8.39 -21.13 -7.57
N GLY A 14 -8.14 -22.24 -6.86
CA GLY A 14 -7.67 -23.48 -7.49
C GLY A 14 -6.20 -23.46 -7.86
N ILE A 15 -5.36 -22.74 -7.14
CA ILE A 15 -3.90 -22.69 -7.33
C ILE A 15 -3.32 -24.11 -7.35
N GLN A 16 -2.52 -24.42 -8.37
CA GLN A 16 -1.79 -25.67 -8.51
C GLN A 16 -0.28 -25.35 -8.50
N PRO A 17 0.40 -25.49 -7.35
CA PRO A 17 1.82 -25.20 -7.27
C PRO A 17 2.64 -26.28 -8.00
N VAL A 18 3.63 -25.83 -8.76
CA VAL A 18 4.59 -26.71 -9.45
C VAL A 18 6.01 -26.26 -9.14
N LEU A 19 6.90 -27.23 -8.90
CA LEU A 19 8.34 -26.98 -8.77
C LEU A 19 8.98 -27.12 -10.15
N ALA A 20 9.59 -26.04 -10.65
CA ALA A 20 10.26 -26.02 -11.95
C ALA A 20 11.58 -25.22 -11.84
N ASN A 21 12.69 -25.85 -12.21
CA ASN A 21 14.03 -25.26 -12.21
C ASN A 21 14.46 -24.63 -10.86
N GLY A 22 13.98 -25.19 -9.74
CA GLY A 22 14.27 -24.68 -8.40
C GLY A 22 13.29 -23.61 -7.91
N ASP A 23 12.38 -23.12 -8.75
CA ASP A 23 11.34 -22.17 -8.41
C ASP A 23 10.00 -22.88 -8.20
N ILE A 24 9.20 -22.38 -7.25
CA ILE A 24 7.80 -22.77 -7.12
C ILE A 24 6.96 -21.74 -7.89
N ARG A 25 6.09 -22.21 -8.77
CA ARG A 25 5.22 -21.40 -9.62
C ARG A 25 3.79 -21.93 -9.60
N SER A 26 2.83 -21.11 -10.00
CA SER A 26 1.48 -21.61 -10.31
C SER A 26 1.46 -22.18 -11.72
N SER A 27 0.74 -23.31 -11.90
CA SER A 27 0.36 -23.79 -13.23
C SER A 27 -1.02 -23.23 -13.60
N GLY A 28 -1.16 -22.72 -14.82
CA GLY A 28 -2.42 -22.12 -15.31
C GLY A 28 -2.55 -20.64 -15.04
N ASP A 29 -3.79 -20.16 -14.95
CA ASP A 29 -4.14 -18.72 -14.98
C ASP A 29 -4.28 -18.09 -13.58
N THR A 30 -3.70 -18.69 -12.55
CA THR A 30 -3.72 -18.16 -11.19
C THR A 30 -2.36 -17.61 -10.78
N ILE A 31 -2.36 -16.68 -9.82
CA ILE A 31 -1.15 -16.36 -9.07
C ILE A 31 -0.71 -17.56 -8.24
N LEU A 32 0.54 -17.57 -7.73
CA LEU A 32 1.01 -18.57 -6.78
C LEU A 32 0.57 -18.27 -5.35
N ALA A 33 0.28 -17.02 -5.04
CA ALA A 33 0.09 -16.52 -3.67
C ALA A 33 1.34 -16.69 -2.79
N ALA A 34 2.54 -16.52 -3.37
CA ALA A 34 3.79 -16.48 -2.60
C ALA A 34 3.79 -15.33 -1.60
N ASP A 35 3.15 -14.26 -1.95
CA ASP A 35 2.74 -13.14 -1.14
C ASP A 35 1.42 -13.49 -0.40
N ASP A 36 1.41 -13.76 0.92
CA ASP A 36 2.59 -13.86 1.77
C ASP A 36 2.79 -15.29 2.33
N LYS A 37 2.47 -16.31 1.55
CA LYS A 37 2.64 -17.71 1.97
C LYS A 37 4.10 -18.13 2.09
N ALA A 38 5.02 -17.39 1.44
CA ALA A 38 6.46 -17.57 1.63
C ALA A 38 6.88 -17.13 3.03
N GLY A 39 6.38 -15.98 3.51
CA GLY A 39 6.61 -15.51 4.87
C GLY A 39 6.02 -16.45 5.91
N ILE A 40 4.79 -16.95 5.69
CA ILE A 40 4.18 -17.95 6.58
C ILE A 40 5.03 -19.22 6.65
N ALA A 41 5.50 -19.73 5.52
CA ALA A 41 6.33 -20.94 5.48
C ALA A 41 7.67 -20.72 6.22
N ALA A 42 8.33 -19.59 6.00
CA ALA A 42 9.56 -19.22 6.70
C ALA A 42 9.35 -19.09 8.21
N LEU A 43 8.23 -18.47 8.62
CA LEU A 43 7.86 -18.33 10.02
C LEU A 43 7.62 -19.70 10.65
N MET A 44 6.86 -20.57 10.00
CA MET A 44 6.57 -21.92 10.52
C MET A 44 7.85 -22.74 10.67
N GLU A 45 8.75 -22.71 9.69
CA GLU A 45 10.02 -23.42 9.75
C GLU A 45 10.92 -22.88 10.87
N ALA A 46 11.03 -21.57 11.00
CA ALA A 46 11.82 -20.95 12.08
C ALA A 46 11.32 -21.36 13.48
N VAL A 47 10.01 -21.39 13.69
CA VAL A 47 9.41 -21.82 14.96
C VAL A 47 9.62 -23.31 15.19
N THR A 48 9.48 -24.14 14.17
CA THR A 48 9.73 -25.57 14.24
C THR A 48 11.18 -25.83 14.65
N MET A 49 12.14 -25.18 14.01
CA MET A 49 13.58 -25.31 14.36
C MET A 49 13.86 -24.88 15.81
N LEU A 50 13.23 -23.82 16.31
CA LEU A 50 13.38 -23.38 17.69
C LEU A 50 12.86 -24.44 18.68
N VAL A 51 11.70 -25.01 18.41
CA VAL A 51 11.07 -26.03 19.26
C VAL A 51 11.90 -27.34 19.25
N GLU A 52 12.32 -27.80 18.06
CA GLU A 52 13.07 -29.05 17.92
C GLU A 52 14.48 -28.97 18.48
N SER A 53 15.16 -27.83 18.31
CA SER A 53 16.51 -27.65 18.83
C SER A 53 16.60 -27.54 20.34
N GLY A 54 15.51 -27.16 21.00
CA GLY A 54 15.47 -26.86 22.44
C GLY A 54 16.43 -25.72 22.85
N THR A 55 16.88 -24.93 21.89
CA THR A 55 17.79 -23.79 22.14
C THR A 55 17.08 -22.73 22.95
N ALA A 56 17.75 -22.17 23.94
CA ALA A 56 17.21 -21.08 24.74
C ALA A 56 16.97 -19.84 23.83
N HIS A 57 15.75 -19.34 23.84
CA HIS A 57 15.34 -18.18 23.05
C HIS A 57 14.44 -17.23 23.84
N ARG A 58 14.30 -15.99 23.39
CA ARG A 58 13.30 -15.06 23.91
C ARG A 58 11.90 -15.59 23.62
N PRO A 59 10.87 -15.17 24.37
CA PRO A 59 9.48 -15.43 23.99
C PRO A 59 9.22 -14.94 22.56
N VAL A 60 8.54 -15.78 21.80
CA VAL A 60 8.14 -15.48 20.41
C VAL A 60 6.63 -15.34 20.36
N GLU A 61 6.15 -14.25 19.82
CA GLU A 61 4.76 -14.04 19.47
C GLU A 61 4.60 -14.12 17.96
N ILE A 62 3.48 -14.66 17.51
CA ILE A 62 3.13 -14.79 16.09
C ILE A 62 1.84 -14.03 15.85
N LEU A 63 1.86 -13.14 14.86
CA LEU A 63 0.68 -12.44 14.36
C LEU A 63 0.45 -12.85 12.92
N LEU A 64 -0.66 -13.53 12.66
CA LEU A 64 -1.13 -13.82 11.30
C LEU A 64 -2.32 -12.91 11.01
N THR A 65 -2.16 -12.03 10.05
CA THR A 65 -3.16 -11.02 9.70
C THR A 65 -4.04 -11.46 8.53
N LEU A 66 -5.12 -10.73 8.31
CA LEU A 66 -6.06 -10.89 7.21
C LEU A 66 -6.30 -9.54 6.56
N CYS A 67 -6.67 -9.56 5.28
CA CYS A 67 -6.99 -8.32 4.56
C CYS A 67 -5.81 -7.33 4.50
N GLU A 68 -4.57 -7.82 4.38
CA GLU A 68 -3.40 -6.98 4.11
C GLU A 68 -3.55 -6.31 2.77
N GLU A 69 -3.84 -7.06 1.72
CA GLU A 69 -3.96 -6.69 0.32
C GLU A 69 -5.07 -5.63 0.02
N VAL A 70 -5.97 -5.43 0.96
CA VAL A 70 -7.04 -4.44 0.86
C VAL A 70 -6.89 -3.28 1.83
N GLY A 71 -5.68 -3.10 2.38
CA GLY A 71 -5.31 -1.95 3.22
C GLY A 71 -4.91 -2.31 4.63
N MET A 72 -4.28 -3.47 4.84
CA MET A 72 -3.67 -3.89 6.12
C MET A 72 -4.68 -3.93 7.27
N LEU A 73 -5.95 -4.32 6.97
CA LEU A 73 -7.04 -4.20 7.95
C LEU A 73 -6.83 -5.11 9.16
N GLY A 74 -6.21 -6.28 8.98
CA GLY A 74 -5.87 -7.20 10.06
C GLY A 74 -4.92 -6.58 11.07
N ALA A 75 -3.86 -5.93 10.61
CA ALA A 75 -2.94 -5.20 11.46
C ALA A 75 -3.60 -3.93 12.05
N LYS A 76 -4.34 -3.18 11.24
CA LYS A 76 -5.06 -1.97 11.68
C LYS A 76 -5.97 -2.23 12.88
N PHE A 77 -6.67 -3.35 12.90
CA PHE A 77 -7.65 -3.70 13.93
C PHE A 77 -7.19 -4.81 14.88
N ALA A 78 -5.89 -5.11 14.90
CA ALA A 78 -5.34 -6.07 15.84
C ALA A 78 -5.56 -5.64 17.30
N VAL A 79 -5.68 -6.61 18.20
CA VAL A 79 -5.88 -6.35 19.64
C VAL A 79 -4.50 -6.11 20.26
N TYR A 80 -3.98 -4.90 20.12
CA TYR A 80 -2.62 -4.52 20.53
C TYR A 80 -2.36 -4.70 22.04
N GLU A 81 -3.39 -4.62 22.90
CA GLU A 81 -3.28 -4.86 24.33
C GLU A 81 -2.86 -6.31 24.66
N LYS A 82 -3.00 -7.23 23.71
CA LYS A 82 -2.56 -8.63 23.83
C LYS A 82 -1.17 -8.90 23.28
N ILE A 83 -0.54 -7.91 22.65
CA ILE A 83 0.80 -8.01 22.09
C ILE A 83 1.80 -7.45 23.09
N TYR A 84 2.70 -8.29 23.58
CA TYR A 84 3.71 -7.92 24.57
C TYR A 84 5.03 -7.49 23.93
N SER A 85 5.30 -7.95 22.72
CA SER A 85 6.52 -7.62 21.95
C SER A 85 6.62 -6.12 21.69
N LYS A 86 7.85 -5.59 21.76
CA LYS A 86 8.17 -4.20 21.41
C LYS A 86 8.95 -4.09 20.13
N GLU A 87 9.30 -5.23 19.55
CA GLU A 87 9.99 -5.36 18.27
C GLU A 87 9.25 -6.39 17.41
N ALA A 88 9.16 -6.13 16.11
CA ALA A 88 8.49 -7.01 15.16
C ALA A 88 9.28 -7.14 13.85
N VAL A 89 9.25 -8.33 13.30
CA VAL A 89 9.71 -8.63 11.93
C VAL A 89 8.52 -9.10 11.14
N VAL A 90 8.16 -8.35 10.11
CA VAL A 90 7.17 -8.73 9.09
C VAL A 90 7.93 -9.45 7.99
N LEU A 91 7.40 -10.58 7.52
CA LEU A 91 8.06 -11.45 6.55
C LEU A 91 7.38 -11.32 5.18
N ASP A 92 7.33 -10.12 4.64
CA ASP A 92 6.46 -9.74 3.53
C ASP A 92 7.18 -8.82 2.54
N PHE A 93 8.39 -9.23 2.06
CA PHE A 93 9.12 -8.51 1.03
C PHE A 93 9.85 -9.47 0.08
N ASP A 94 10.31 -8.94 -1.07
CA ASP A 94 10.83 -9.72 -2.19
C ASP A 94 12.13 -10.48 -1.87
N ALA A 95 13.25 -9.82 -2.04
CA ALA A 95 14.56 -10.44 -2.09
C ALA A 95 15.09 -10.79 -0.70
N VAL A 96 15.55 -12.03 -0.53
CA VAL A 96 16.28 -12.45 0.68
C VAL A 96 17.48 -11.54 0.91
N GLY A 97 17.66 -11.10 2.15
CA GLY A 97 18.70 -10.16 2.56
C GLY A 97 18.23 -8.71 2.62
N THR A 98 17.07 -8.39 2.07
CA THR A 98 16.51 -7.04 2.17
C THR A 98 15.85 -6.82 3.54
N ILE A 99 16.15 -5.67 4.14
CA ILE A 99 15.51 -5.14 5.35
C ILE A 99 14.89 -3.80 4.98
N VAL A 100 13.57 -3.73 4.95
CA VAL A 100 12.85 -2.47 4.71
C VAL A 100 12.59 -1.82 6.06
N ASN A 101 13.25 -0.70 6.29
CA ASN A 101 13.17 0.06 7.53
C ASN A 101 12.37 1.37 7.40
N ARG A 102 11.92 1.69 6.18
CA ARG A 102 11.19 2.93 5.90
C ARG A 102 10.13 2.74 4.84
N SER A 103 8.90 3.14 5.15
CA SER A 103 7.78 3.25 4.21
C SER A 103 7.04 4.58 4.38
N PRO A 104 6.35 5.08 3.35
CA PRO A 104 5.70 6.39 3.40
C PRO A 104 4.41 6.37 4.20
N ALA A 105 3.99 7.53 4.64
CA ALA A 105 2.61 7.80 4.97
C ALA A 105 1.75 7.73 3.71
N PHE A 106 0.52 7.23 3.85
CA PHE A 106 -0.38 7.01 2.74
C PHE A 106 -1.74 7.68 2.99
N MET A 107 -2.17 8.50 2.02
CA MET A 107 -3.43 9.22 2.03
C MET A 107 -4.22 8.92 0.76
N ARG A 108 -5.52 8.62 0.91
CA ARG A 108 -6.48 8.56 -0.20
C ARG A 108 -7.35 9.82 -0.21
N LEU A 109 -7.65 10.29 -1.40
CA LEU A 109 -8.50 11.45 -1.64
C LEU A 109 -9.61 11.05 -2.60
N TYR A 110 -10.82 11.46 -2.29
CA TYR A 110 -12.01 11.17 -3.09
C TYR A 110 -12.65 12.51 -3.46
N PHE A 111 -12.61 12.85 -4.74
CA PHE A 111 -13.18 14.07 -5.27
C PHE A 111 -14.51 13.80 -5.96
N GLU A 112 -15.52 14.55 -5.60
CA GLU A 112 -16.80 14.61 -6.30
C GLU A 112 -17.03 16.01 -6.83
N ILE A 113 -17.30 16.14 -8.12
CA ILE A 113 -17.48 17.42 -8.82
C ILE A 113 -18.94 17.54 -9.26
N HIS A 114 -19.58 18.62 -8.84
CA HIS A 114 -20.99 18.87 -9.06
C HIS A 114 -21.19 20.07 -9.98
N GLY A 115 -21.98 19.86 -11.02
CA GLY A 115 -22.37 20.87 -11.98
C GLY A 115 -23.90 21.00 -12.08
N LYS A 116 -24.37 21.30 -13.28
CA LYS A 116 -25.80 21.47 -13.55
C LYS A 116 -26.16 20.82 -14.87
N SER A 117 -27.15 19.93 -14.84
CA SER A 117 -27.65 19.31 -16.06
C SER A 117 -28.51 20.31 -16.88
N ALA A 118 -28.40 20.20 -18.20
CA ALA A 118 -29.23 20.90 -19.16
C ALA A 118 -29.31 20.09 -20.46
N HIS A 119 -30.29 20.35 -21.30
CA HIS A 119 -30.40 19.66 -22.58
C HIS A 119 -29.28 20.13 -23.54
N ALA A 120 -28.39 19.21 -23.91
CA ALA A 120 -27.18 19.55 -24.66
C ALA A 120 -27.43 20.19 -26.03
N GLY A 121 -28.54 19.89 -26.69
CA GLY A 121 -28.92 20.45 -28.00
C GLY A 121 -29.81 21.69 -27.95
N LEU A 122 -30.51 21.93 -26.83
CA LEU A 122 -31.50 23.03 -26.76
C LEU A 122 -31.03 24.16 -25.83
N ALA A 123 -30.32 23.86 -24.78
CA ALA A 123 -29.92 24.84 -23.78
C ALA A 123 -28.55 24.49 -23.18
N PRO A 124 -27.48 24.28 -23.98
CA PRO A 124 -26.18 23.86 -23.48
C PRO A 124 -25.58 24.86 -22.48
N ASP A 125 -25.80 26.15 -22.69
CA ASP A 125 -25.27 27.25 -21.86
C ASP A 125 -25.98 27.40 -20.51
N ALA A 126 -27.11 26.74 -20.31
CA ALA A 126 -27.79 26.69 -19.01
C ALA A 126 -27.25 25.62 -18.08
N GLY A 127 -26.37 24.75 -18.58
CA GLY A 127 -25.70 23.68 -17.85
C GLY A 127 -24.30 24.05 -17.37
N ILE A 128 -23.81 23.30 -16.38
CA ILE A 128 -22.43 23.34 -15.90
C ILE A 128 -21.86 21.93 -16.04
N ASN A 129 -20.82 21.78 -16.86
CA ASN A 129 -20.30 20.47 -17.24
C ASN A 129 -19.22 20.00 -16.27
N SER A 130 -19.59 19.13 -15.32
CA SER A 130 -18.68 18.54 -14.32
C SER A 130 -17.59 17.67 -14.94
N LEU A 131 -17.90 16.95 -16.03
CA LEU A 131 -16.92 16.13 -16.73
C LEU A 131 -15.74 16.98 -17.24
N LYS A 132 -16.04 18.16 -17.85
CA LYS A 132 -14.99 19.06 -18.33
C LYS A 132 -14.19 19.66 -17.18
N ALA A 133 -14.81 19.99 -16.05
CA ALA A 133 -14.13 20.50 -14.87
C ALA A 133 -13.20 19.43 -14.28
N ALA A 134 -13.70 18.20 -14.08
CA ALA A 134 -12.93 17.08 -13.56
C ALA A 134 -11.75 16.71 -14.48
N ALA A 135 -12.00 16.63 -15.80
CA ALA A 135 -10.94 16.34 -16.77
C ALA A 135 -9.83 17.40 -16.79
N ALA A 136 -10.21 18.68 -16.63
CA ALA A 136 -9.23 19.77 -16.56
C ALA A 136 -8.39 19.70 -15.27
N ALA A 137 -9.01 19.35 -14.13
CA ALA A 137 -8.31 19.12 -12.87
C ALA A 137 -7.32 17.97 -12.98
N VAL A 138 -7.78 16.80 -13.44
CA VAL A 138 -6.94 15.61 -13.60
C VAL A 138 -5.77 15.85 -14.56
N ALA A 139 -6.00 16.58 -15.64
CA ALA A 139 -4.93 16.91 -16.62
C ALA A 139 -3.87 17.89 -16.05
N ALA A 140 -4.18 18.61 -15.00
CA ALA A 140 -3.27 19.56 -14.34
C ALA A 140 -2.50 18.95 -13.17
N ILE A 141 -2.90 17.76 -12.68
CA ILE A 141 -2.27 17.08 -11.58
C ILE A 141 -1.25 16.07 -12.13
N ASP A 142 0.00 16.20 -11.72
CA ASP A 142 1.04 15.25 -12.06
C ASP A 142 0.81 13.90 -11.37
N CYS A 143 1.16 12.81 -12.06
CA CYS A 143 1.12 11.45 -11.54
C CYS A 143 2.49 10.78 -11.61
N GLY A 144 2.71 9.77 -10.75
CA GLY A 144 3.99 9.09 -10.61
C GLY A 144 4.85 9.68 -9.51
N PHE A 145 6.17 9.62 -9.65
CA PHE A 145 7.08 10.18 -8.65
C PHE A 145 7.06 11.71 -8.67
N VAL A 146 6.77 12.31 -7.53
CA VAL A 146 6.78 13.75 -7.31
C VAL A 146 7.95 14.07 -6.37
N GLY A 147 9.07 14.45 -6.97
CA GLY A 147 10.33 14.54 -6.24
C GLY A 147 10.87 13.17 -5.81
N ALA A 148 11.88 13.16 -4.93
CA ALA A 148 12.58 11.93 -4.51
C ALA A 148 11.87 11.16 -3.37
N GLN A 149 10.86 11.75 -2.77
CA GLN A 149 10.30 11.27 -1.50
C GLN A 149 8.79 11.01 -1.54
N SER A 150 8.17 11.18 -2.70
CA SER A 150 6.72 11.10 -2.81
C SER A 150 6.29 10.50 -4.14
N VAL A 151 5.12 9.91 -4.12
CA VAL A 151 4.43 9.41 -5.32
C VAL A 151 2.95 9.73 -5.19
N GLN A 152 2.32 10.05 -6.31
CA GLN A 152 0.88 10.25 -6.36
C GLN A 152 0.27 9.62 -7.62
N ASN A 153 -0.99 9.25 -7.52
CA ASN A 153 -1.71 8.63 -8.61
C ASN A 153 -3.18 9.04 -8.59
N ILE A 154 -3.81 8.98 -9.76
CA ILE A 154 -5.26 9.20 -9.94
C ILE A 154 -5.85 7.97 -10.61
N ALA A 155 -7.02 7.54 -10.13
CA ALA A 155 -7.75 6.40 -10.65
C ALA A 155 -9.26 6.60 -10.57
N ASN A 156 -10.02 5.60 -10.99
CA ASN A 156 -11.47 5.54 -10.83
C ASN A 156 -12.23 6.77 -11.34
N PHE A 157 -11.74 7.37 -12.43
CA PHE A 157 -12.44 8.50 -13.06
C PHE A 157 -13.80 8.05 -13.59
N ARG A 158 -14.87 8.74 -13.18
CA ARG A 158 -16.23 8.42 -13.56
C ARG A 158 -17.06 9.68 -13.77
N ALA A 159 -17.83 9.70 -14.85
CA ALA A 159 -18.74 10.80 -15.20
C ALA A 159 -19.98 10.21 -15.91
N PRO A 160 -20.88 9.56 -15.17
CA PRO A 160 -22.05 8.93 -15.75
C PRO A 160 -23.02 9.96 -16.30
N GLY A 161 -23.64 9.68 -17.43
CA GLY A 161 -24.61 10.58 -18.05
C GLY A 161 -25.03 10.15 -19.45
N LEU A 162 -25.94 10.91 -20.02
CA LEU A 162 -26.43 10.75 -21.40
C LEU A 162 -25.77 11.80 -22.29
N THR A 163 -25.50 11.46 -23.55
CA THR A 163 -24.86 12.38 -24.53
C THR A 163 -25.73 13.58 -24.90
N ASN A 164 -27.04 13.50 -24.70
CA ASN A 164 -27.99 14.59 -24.92
C ASN A 164 -28.21 15.49 -23.70
N ALA A 165 -27.46 15.27 -22.62
CA ALA A 165 -27.52 16.10 -21.41
C ALA A 165 -26.11 16.57 -21.01
N VAL A 166 -26.01 17.81 -20.52
CA VAL A 166 -24.78 18.33 -19.90
C VAL A 166 -24.50 17.52 -18.62
N CYS A 167 -23.31 16.97 -18.51
CA CYS A 167 -22.91 16.14 -17.38
C CYS A 167 -22.85 16.97 -16.09
N SER A 168 -23.64 16.60 -15.10
CA SER A 168 -23.76 17.32 -13.82
C SER A 168 -23.02 16.67 -12.65
N TYR A 169 -22.40 15.50 -12.86
CA TYR A 169 -21.61 14.80 -11.84
C TYR A 169 -20.39 14.16 -12.47
N ALA A 170 -19.25 14.33 -11.84
CA ALA A 170 -18.04 13.57 -12.12
C ALA A 170 -17.30 13.29 -10.81
N ALA A 171 -16.52 12.22 -10.78
CA ALA A 171 -15.72 11.91 -9.62
C ALA A 171 -14.42 11.21 -10.04
N PHE A 172 -13.41 11.28 -9.18
CA PHE A 172 -12.19 10.49 -9.28
C PHE A 172 -11.57 10.28 -7.91
N ASP A 173 -10.77 9.24 -7.80
CA ASP A 173 -10.03 8.91 -6.60
C ASP A 173 -8.55 9.19 -6.84
N ALA A 174 -7.84 9.60 -5.80
CA ALA A 174 -6.41 9.82 -5.85
C ALA A 174 -5.72 9.23 -4.63
N GLU A 175 -4.44 8.94 -4.75
CA GLU A 175 -3.58 8.58 -3.62
C GLU A 175 -2.30 9.41 -3.62
N ILE A 176 -1.80 9.70 -2.43
CA ILE A 176 -0.52 10.36 -2.21
C ILE A 176 0.24 9.55 -1.17
N ARG A 177 1.51 9.27 -1.44
CA ARG A 177 2.44 8.65 -0.50
C ARG A 177 3.66 9.53 -0.35
N SER A 178 4.09 9.77 0.89
CA SER A 178 5.30 10.54 1.17
C SER A 178 5.98 10.06 2.45
N TYR A 179 7.31 10.06 2.44
CA TYR A 179 8.09 9.80 3.66
C TYR A 179 8.07 10.97 4.64
N GLU A 180 7.68 12.17 4.18
CA GLU A 180 7.65 13.39 4.97
C GLU A 180 6.21 13.92 5.08
N GLU A 181 5.71 14.04 6.30
CA GLU A 181 4.34 14.48 6.57
C GLU A 181 4.05 15.87 5.98
N SER A 182 5.00 16.81 6.10
CA SER A 182 4.83 18.15 5.55
C SER A 182 4.68 18.16 4.04
N VAL A 183 5.41 17.28 3.35
CA VAL A 183 5.30 17.12 1.88
C VAL A 183 3.99 16.45 1.51
N LEU A 184 3.54 15.45 2.28
CA LEU A 184 2.24 14.81 2.07
C LEU A 184 1.11 15.83 2.12
N GLN A 185 1.10 16.67 3.16
CA GLN A 185 0.09 17.73 3.34
C GLN A 185 0.16 18.78 2.23
N GLN A 186 1.36 19.15 1.78
CA GLN A 186 1.52 20.10 0.68
C GLN A 186 0.96 19.53 -0.63
N LEU A 187 1.31 18.29 -0.99
CA LEU A 187 0.79 17.64 -2.21
C LEU A 187 -0.73 17.51 -2.18
N MET A 188 -1.31 17.21 -1.02
CA MET A 188 -2.76 17.18 -0.85
C MET A 188 -3.37 18.57 -1.10
N ALA A 189 -2.77 19.62 -0.56
CA ALA A 189 -3.24 20.99 -0.75
C ALA A 189 -3.10 21.44 -2.21
N ASP A 190 -2.00 21.08 -2.87
CA ASP A 190 -1.75 21.39 -4.28
C ASP A 190 -2.79 20.71 -5.18
N MET A 191 -3.05 19.41 -4.95
CA MET A 191 -4.08 18.66 -5.70
C MET A 191 -5.47 19.26 -5.49
N GLN A 192 -5.82 19.64 -4.26
CA GLN A 192 -7.07 20.31 -3.95
C GLN A 192 -7.18 21.68 -4.64
N ALA A 193 -6.09 22.43 -4.72
CA ALA A 193 -6.06 23.74 -5.38
C ALA A 193 -6.30 23.61 -6.91
N GLU A 194 -5.75 22.56 -7.54
CA GLU A 194 -6.02 22.29 -8.96
C GLU A 194 -7.49 21.99 -9.22
N VAL A 195 -8.10 21.18 -8.36
CA VAL A 195 -9.55 20.87 -8.45
C VAL A 195 -10.38 22.13 -8.24
N ALA A 196 -10.06 22.93 -7.22
CA ALA A 196 -10.75 24.18 -6.93
C ALA A 196 -10.70 25.14 -8.13
N ARG A 197 -9.52 25.34 -8.71
CA ARG A 197 -9.32 26.20 -9.87
C ARG A 197 -10.12 25.74 -11.11
N ALA A 198 -10.11 24.45 -11.38
CA ALA A 198 -10.85 23.88 -12.50
C ALA A 198 -12.38 24.01 -12.29
N CYS A 199 -12.85 23.81 -11.09
CA CYS A 199 -14.28 23.99 -10.72
C CYS A 199 -14.70 25.45 -10.81
N GLU A 200 -13.93 26.37 -10.27
CA GLU A 200 -14.20 27.82 -10.35
C GLU A 200 -14.32 28.27 -11.81
N LYS A 201 -13.38 27.91 -12.65
CA LYS A 201 -13.40 28.22 -14.09
C LYS A 201 -14.64 27.69 -14.82
N ALA A 202 -15.16 26.54 -14.39
CA ALA A 202 -16.33 25.90 -14.98
C ALA A 202 -17.67 26.34 -14.36
N GLY A 203 -17.62 27.06 -13.25
CA GLY A 203 -18.82 27.36 -12.42
C GLY A 203 -19.34 26.16 -11.64
N ALA A 204 -18.52 25.11 -11.50
CA ALA A 204 -18.84 23.89 -10.75
C ALA A 204 -18.47 24.02 -9.27
N THR A 205 -18.94 23.09 -8.45
CA THR A 205 -18.51 22.90 -7.06
C THR A 205 -17.85 21.53 -6.90
N TYR A 206 -17.14 21.33 -5.78
CA TYR A 206 -16.59 20.01 -5.48
C TYR A 206 -16.69 19.69 -3.99
N GLU A 207 -16.67 18.40 -3.69
CA GLU A 207 -16.51 17.85 -2.36
C GLU A 207 -15.23 17.03 -2.33
N LEU A 208 -14.50 17.08 -1.21
CA LEU A 208 -13.30 16.28 -0.95
C LEU A 208 -13.49 15.49 0.34
N ARG A 209 -13.36 14.17 0.24
CA ARG A 209 -13.20 13.28 1.39
C ARG A 209 -11.78 12.72 1.39
N THR A 210 -11.14 12.71 2.53
CA THR A 210 -9.79 12.17 2.71
C THR A 210 -9.81 10.97 3.65
N GLU A 211 -8.89 10.05 3.46
CA GLU A 211 -8.71 8.87 4.29
C GLU A 211 -7.21 8.65 4.53
N ARG A 212 -6.79 8.67 5.80
CA ARG A 212 -5.46 8.24 6.20
C ARG A 212 -5.41 6.72 6.22
N VAL A 213 -4.65 6.12 5.31
CA VAL A 213 -4.50 4.65 5.22
C VAL A 213 -3.45 4.16 6.19
N SER A 214 -2.28 4.82 6.24
CA SER A 214 -1.22 4.51 7.20
C SER A 214 -0.33 5.72 7.48
N ASP A 215 0.38 5.67 8.61
CA ASP A 215 1.45 6.61 8.94
C ASP A 215 2.77 6.17 8.31
N ALA A 216 3.75 7.07 8.28
CA ALA A 216 5.08 6.71 7.81
C ALA A 216 5.76 5.78 8.82
N LEU A 217 6.41 4.75 8.29
CA LEU A 217 7.30 3.88 9.06
C LEU A 217 8.73 4.40 8.94
N TYR A 218 9.43 4.46 10.06
CA TYR A 218 10.88 4.65 10.09
C TYR A 218 11.49 4.01 11.31
N VAL A 219 12.42 3.07 11.10
CA VAL A 219 13.27 2.50 12.13
C VAL A 219 14.72 2.85 11.79
N PRO A 220 15.47 3.54 12.66
CA PRO A 220 16.86 3.91 12.40
C PRO A 220 17.75 2.70 12.09
N GLU A 221 18.72 2.85 11.19
CA GLU A 221 19.60 1.74 10.78
C GLU A 221 20.46 1.19 11.93
N ASP A 222 20.77 2.01 12.93
CA ASP A 222 21.49 1.63 14.13
C ASP A 222 20.59 1.01 15.23
N HIS A 223 19.31 0.83 14.95
CA HIS A 223 18.38 0.19 15.89
C HIS A 223 18.83 -1.26 16.20
N PRO A 224 18.79 -1.69 17.48
CA PRO A 224 19.25 -3.02 17.88
C PRO A 224 18.63 -4.18 17.08
N LEU A 225 17.37 -4.08 16.69
CA LEU A 225 16.68 -5.05 15.85
C LEU A 225 17.36 -5.20 14.48
N ILE A 226 17.61 -4.09 13.77
CA ILE A 226 18.25 -4.09 12.45
C ILE A 226 19.69 -4.64 12.58
N CYS A 227 20.45 -4.15 13.54
CA CYS A 227 21.80 -4.64 13.78
C CYS A 227 21.85 -6.14 14.08
N ALA A 228 20.86 -6.68 14.82
CA ALA A 228 20.77 -8.10 15.11
C ALA A 228 20.46 -8.93 13.85
N LEU A 229 19.55 -8.44 13.02
CA LEU A 229 19.21 -9.09 11.75
C LEU A 229 20.34 -9.08 10.75
N CYS A 230 21.04 -7.97 10.59
CA CYS A 230 22.24 -7.91 9.74
C CYS A 230 23.26 -8.97 10.15
N ARG A 231 23.58 -9.06 11.46
CA ARG A 231 24.52 -10.10 11.95
C ARG A 231 23.99 -11.52 11.71
N ALA A 232 22.69 -11.75 11.88
CA ALA A 232 22.09 -13.06 11.63
C ALA A 232 22.14 -13.44 10.16
N MET A 233 21.83 -12.52 9.25
CA MET A 233 21.92 -12.71 7.81
C MET A 233 23.37 -13.03 7.38
N GLU A 234 24.34 -12.24 7.84
CA GLU A 234 25.76 -12.46 7.57
C GLU A 234 26.25 -13.83 8.06
N ALA A 235 25.81 -14.25 9.25
CA ALA A 235 26.13 -15.57 9.80
C ALA A 235 25.55 -16.72 8.95
N CYS A 236 24.48 -16.48 8.21
CA CYS A 236 23.88 -17.40 7.26
C CYS A 236 24.45 -17.25 5.83
N GLY A 237 25.45 -16.40 5.62
CA GLY A 237 26.05 -16.15 4.29
C GLY A 237 25.18 -15.25 3.40
N VAL A 238 24.22 -14.56 3.96
CA VAL A 238 23.35 -13.60 3.24
C VAL A 238 23.87 -12.18 3.49
N THR A 239 24.08 -11.42 2.43
CA THR A 239 24.48 -10.02 2.53
C THR A 239 23.26 -9.16 2.82
N PRO A 240 23.20 -8.43 3.96
CA PRO A 240 22.06 -7.56 4.25
C PRO A 240 22.08 -6.30 3.40
N SER A 241 20.89 -5.84 2.98
CA SER A 241 20.64 -4.55 2.33
C SER A 241 19.54 -3.83 3.06
N ILE A 242 19.78 -2.60 3.51
CA ILE A 242 18.73 -1.78 4.15
C ILE A 242 18.15 -0.88 3.09
N GLU A 243 16.82 -0.95 2.94
CA GLU A 243 16.10 -0.29 1.86
C GLU A 243 14.87 0.47 2.37
N ARG A 244 14.37 1.34 1.51
CA ARG A 244 13.08 1.99 1.64
C ARG A 244 12.13 1.54 0.53
N THR A 245 10.83 1.50 0.81
CA THR A 245 9.80 1.17 -0.18
C THR A 245 8.73 2.23 -0.23
N PHE A 246 8.07 2.39 -1.38
CA PHE A 246 6.81 3.13 -1.49
C PHE A 246 5.56 2.25 -1.24
N GLY A 247 5.75 0.94 -1.06
CA GLY A 247 4.72 0.03 -0.59
C GLY A 247 4.41 0.23 0.90
N GLY A 248 3.22 -0.18 1.30
CA GLY A 248 2.86 -0.36 2.70
C GLY A 248 2.91 -1.85 3.04
N CYS A 249 2.98 -2.17 4.32
CA CYS A 249 2.77 -3.50 4.86
C CYS A 249 2.33 -3.40 6.33
N ASP A 250 2.01 -4.50 6.94
CA ASP A 250 1.55 -4.58 8.35
C ASP A 250 2.49 -3.90 9.35
N ALA A 251 3.79 -3.79 9.02
CA ALA A 251 4.78 -3.10 9.85
C ALA A 251 4.39 -1.65 10.17
N THR A 252 3.66 -0.98 9.27
CA THR A 252 3.23 0.42 9.49
C THR A 252 2.24 0.54 10.65
N TRP A 253 1.32 -0.41 10.78
CA TRP A 253 0.35 -0.41 11.88
C TRP A 253 0.96 -0.89 13.19
N LEU A 254 1.90 -1.83 13.14
CA LEU A 254 2.70 -2.22 14.31
C LEU A 254 3.48 -1.01 14.85
N ALA A 255 4.15 -0.26 13.97
CA ALA A 255 4.89 0.94 14.35
C ALA A 255 3.99 2.05 14.90
N ALA A 256 2.81 2.27 14.33
CA ALA A 256 1.81 3.22 14.83
C ALA A 256 1.35 2.86 16.26
N ASN A 257 1.47 1.59 16.65
CA ASN A 257 1.18 1.09 18.01
C ASN A 257 2.44 0.88 18.86
N GLN A 258 3.51 1.62 18.58
CA GLN A 258 4.75 1.67 19.38
C GLN A 258 5.52 0.34 19.42
N ILE A 259 5.41 -0.47 18.40
CA ILE A 259 6.21 -1.68 18.19
C ILE A 259 7.22 -1.35 17.07
N ALA A 260 8.53 -1.39 17.37
CA ALA A 260 9.55 -1.17 16.36
C ALA A 260 9.50 -2.31 15.34
N ALA A 261 8.91 -2.04 14.17
CA ALA A 261 8.64 -3.04 13.15
C ALA A 261 9.42 -2.76 11.88
N ILE A 262 9.92 -3.81 11.26
CA ILE A 262 10.58 -3.77 9.96
C ILE A 262 10.00 -4.88 9.07
N ASN A 263 10.17 -4.75 7.76
CA ASN A 263 9.79 -5.79 6.81
C ASN A 263 11.05 -6.42 6.21
N ILE A 264 11.07 -7.74 6.03
CA ILE A 264 12.22 -8.45 5.46
C ILE A 264 11.83 -9.30 4.25
N GLY A 265 12.80 -9.46 3.35
CA GLY A 265 12.67 -10.30 2.17
C GLY A 265 12.69 -11.79 2.50
N VAL A 266 11.73 -12.53 1.94
CA VAL A 266 11.53 -13.97 2.12
C VAL A 266 11.72 -14.78 0.84
N GLY A 267 12.20 -14.16 -0.24
CA GLY A 267 12.49 -14.83 -1.51
C GLY A 267 11.27 -15.01 -2.41
N MET A 268 10.19 -14.30 -2.16
CA MET A 268 9.11 -14.21 -3.13
C MET A 268 9.52 -13.29 -4.28
N ILE A 269 9.13 -13.66 -5.49
CA ILE A 269 9.22 -12.77 -6.63
C ILE A 269 7.84 -12.19 -6.81
N LEU A 270 7.64 -10.97 -6.34
CA LEU A 270 6.46 -10.21 -6.72
C LEU A 270 6.49 -10.07 -8.24
N MET A 271 5.69 -10.87 -8.94
CA MET A 271 5.35 -10.50 -10.28
C MET A 271 4.72 -9.12 -10.14
N ARG A 272 5.44 -8.09 -10.59
CA ARG A 272 4.85 -6.80 -10.82
C ARG A 272 3.63 -7.07 -11.68
N LEU A 273 2.45 -7.04 -11.07
CA LEU A 273 1.20 -7.25 -11.77
C LEU A 273 1.18 -6.25 -12.91
N LEU A 274 1.52 -6.76 -14.07
CA LEU A 274 1.06 -6.18 -15.32
C LEU A 274 -0.45 -6.39 -15.27
N CYS A 275 -1.18 -5.43 -14.72
CA CYS A 275 -2.58 -5.28 -15.01
C CYS A 275 -2.66 -5.12 -16.53
N ALA A 276 -3.01 -6.20 -17.21
CA ALA A 276 -3.40 -6.16 -18.60
C ALA A 276 -4.76 -5.48 -18.74
#